data_35b04d9b75c2acc5b31deee65f1835e5
#
_entry.id   35b04d9b75c2acc5b31deee65f1835e5
#
_cell.length_a   1.000
_cell.length_b   1.000
_cell.length_c   1.000
_cell.angle_alpha   90.00
_cell.angle_beta   90.00
_cell.angle_gamma   90.00
#
_symmetry.space_group_name_H-M   'P 1'
#
loop_
_entity.id
_entity.type
_entity.pdbx_description
1 polymer ?
#
loop_
_entity_poly.entity_id
_entity_poly.type
_entity_poly.pdbx_seq_one_letter_code
_entity_poly.pdbx_strand_id
1 'polypeptide(L)'
;LYRLTPKSTFDDDLPTVDWQLVLEAPVADAGLNTTRIALQRSPTQIEYYARSGWADRSPLMIQTLMVESFENSGKIVSIGRESIGLRADFILKSELRELQAVYFNGGLPEAWVSINAKLVQMPRRAIVASQSFDSRVTAEADSLPQIIAAFDEAAGKVLRRLVAWTLIEGDRADRAVRQTS
;
A
#
# COMPACT_ATOMS: atom_id res chain seq x y z
N LEU A 1 -9.95 17.07 -7.38
CA LEU A 1 -9.13 16.16 -6.59
C LEU A 1 -9.62 14.73 -6.72
N TYR A 2 -8.69 13.79 -6.66
CA TYR A 2 -8.98 12.36 -6.77
C TYR A 2 -8.58 11.62 -5.51
N ARG A 3 -9.25 10.51 -5.26
CA ARG A 3 -9.00 9.62 -4.13
C ARG A 3 -9.16 8.19 -4.61
N LEU A 4 -8.23 7.32 -4.22
CA LEU A 4 -8.36 5.90 -4.48
C LEU A 4 -9.21 5.24 -3.39
N THR A 5 -9.68 4.03 -3.65
CA THR A 5 -10.56 3.31 -2.73
C THR A 5 -9.82 2.14 -2.07
N PRO A 6 -10.15 1.81 -0.82
CA PRO A 6 -9.54 0.67 -0.16
C PRO A 6 -10.03 -0.65 -0.77
N LYS A 7 -9.24 -1.70 -0.59
CA LYS A 7 -9.68 -3.05 -0.97
C LYS A 7 -10.75 -3.52 -0.01
N SER A 8 -11.83 -4.11 -0.54
CA SER A 8 -12.98 -4.51 0.26
C SER A 8 -13.22 -6.02 0.29
N THR A 9 -12.58 -6.79 -0.60
CA THR A 9 -12.80 -8.23 -0.70
C THR A 9 -11.49 -8.99 -0.52
N PHE A 10 -11.53 -10.01 0.34
CA PHE A 10 -10.37 -10.83 0.70
C PHE A 10 -10.78 -12.29 0.80
N ASP A 11 -9.81 -13.19 0.75
CA ASP A 11 -10.04 -14.61 0.92
C ASP A 11 -10.49 -14.92 2.36
N ASP A 12 -11.52 -15.75 2.50
CA ASP A 12 -12.07 -16.10 3.81
C ASP A 12 -11.12 -16.97 4.65
N ASP A 13 -10.18 -17.64 4.03
CA ASP A 13 -9.23 -18.53 4.69
C ASP A 13 -7.99 -17.82 5.26
N LEU A 14 -7.91 -16.50 5.16
CA LEU A 14 -6.85 -15.74 5.82
C LEU A 14 -6.94 -15.90 7.33
N PRO A 15 -5.80 -15.93 8.05
CA PRO A 15 -5.84 -16.07 9.50
C PRO A 15 -6.47 -14.87 10.15
N THR A 16 -7.31 -15.12 11.17
CA THR A 16 -7.81 -14.09 12.07
C THR A 16 -6.80 -13.93 13.19
N VAL A 17 -6.37 -12.71 13.43
CA VAL A 17 -5.27 -12.42 14.36
C VAL A 17 -5.74 -11.48 15.48
N ASP A 18 -5.12 -11.62 16.65
CA ASP A 18 -5.43 -10.84 17.85
C ASP A 18 -4.31 -9.87 18.26
N TRP A 19 -3.21 -9.84 17.54
CA TRP A 19 -2.08 -8.95 17.82
C TRP A 19 -2.35 -7.54 17.28
N GLN A 20 -1.61 -6.58 17.85
CA GLN A 20 -1.74 -5.17 17.48
C GLN A 20 -0.74 -4.82 16.39
N LEU A 21 -1.25 -4.22 15.32
CA LEU A 21 -0.47 -3.76 14.17
C LEU A 21 -0.49 -2.24 14.10
N VAL A 22 0.70 -1.65 14.07
CA VAL A 22 0.86 -0.23 13.78
C VAL A 22 1.39 -0.07 12.36
N LEU A 23 0.68 0.72 11.56
CA LEU A 23 1.06 1.07 10.20
C LEU A 23 1.74 2.43 10.21
N GLU A 24 3.03 2.46 9.88
CA GLU A 24 3.72 3.74 9.67
C GLU A 24 3.38 4.28 8.28
N ALA A 25 3.43 5.60 8.14
CA ALA A 25 3.27 6.21 6.82
C ALA A 25 4.37 5.70 5.90
N PRO A 26 4.05 5.30 4.65
CA PRO A 26 5.07 4.90 3.71
C PRO A 26 6.09 6.01 3.47
N VAL A 27 7.36 5.63 3.34
CA VAL A 27 8.40 6.54 2.87
C VAL A 27 8.28 6.65 1.35
N ALA A 28 8.46 7.85 0.81
CA ALA A 28 8.45 8.07 -0.64
C ALA A 28 9.47 9.16 -0.96
N ASP A 29 10.05 9.10 -2.16
CA ASP A 29 10.91 10.19 -2.62
C ASP A 29 10.10 11.47 -2.87
N ALA A 30 10.79 12.59 -3.05
CA ALA A 30 10.14 13.88 -3.22
C ALA A 30 9.21 13.93 -4.44
N GLY A 31 9.52 13.15 -5.47
CA GLY A 31 8.71 13.08 -6.69
C GLY A 31 7.32 12.49 -6.45
N LEU A 32 7.18 11.62 -5.46
CA LEU A 32 5.91 10.98 -5.09
C LEU A 32 5.33 11.54 -3.79
N ASN A 33 6.14 12.14 -2.93
CA ASN A 33 5.66 12.72 -1.67
C ASN A 33 5.02 14.08 -1.91
N THR A 34 3.89 14.08 -2.61
CA THR A 34 3.19 15.26 -3.07
C THR A 34 1.72 14.91 -3.29
N THR A 35 0.87 15.93 -3.41
CA THR A 35 -0.54 15.76 -3.83
C THR A 35 -0.68 15.69 -5.35
N ARG A 36 0.39 15.85 -6.11
CA ARG A 36 0.34 15.86 -7.57
C ARG A 36 0.32 14.43 -8.10
N ILE A 37 -0.40 14.22 -9.20
CA ILE A 37 -0.51 12.93 -9.87
C ILE A 37 0.62 12.79 -10.88
N ALA A 38 1.52 11.85 -10.63
CA ALA A 38 2.73 11.68 -11.42
C ALA A 38 2.49 10.87 -12.69
N LEU A 39 3.27 11.19 -13.71
CA LEU A 39 3.36 10.41 -14.94
C LEU A 39 4.81 10.36 -15.41
N GLN A 40 5.14 9.37 -16.21
CA GLN A 40 6.46 9.22 -16.82
C GLN A 40 6.33 8.89 -18.31
N ARG A 41 7.12 9.60 -19.11
CA ARG A 41 7.29 9.29 -20.53
C ARG A 41 8.63 8.59 -20.78
N SER A 42 9.53 8.69 -19.81
CA SER A 42 10.81 7.98 -19.80
C SER A 42 11.15 7.54 -18.36
N PRO A 43 12.00 6.52 -18.20
CA PRO A 43 12.34 6.01 -16.86
C PRO A 43 13.04 7.00 -15.92
N THR A 44 13.64 8.06 -16.48
CA THR A 44 14.46 8.99 -15.71
C THR A 44 13.79 10.33 -15.42
N GLN A 45 12.56 10.54 -15.88
CA GLN A 45 11.85 11.80 -15.70
C GLN A 45 10.46 11.57 -15.10
N ILE A 46 10.07 12.45 -14.17
CA ILE A 46 8.72 12.49 -13.62
C ILE A 46 8.09 13.82 -14.03
N GLU A 47 6.86 13.75 -14.50
CA GLU A 47 6.01 14.89 -14.82
C GLU A 47 4.71 14.75 -14.00
N TYR A 48 3.86 15.77 -14.06
CA TYR A 48 2.61 15.76 -13.32
C TYR A 48 1.46 16.21 -14.22
N TYR A 49 0.30 15.58 -14.04
CA TYR A 49 -0.92 16.01 -14.73
C TYR A 49 -1.32 17.40 -14.25
N ALA A 50 -1.69 18.25 -15.23
CA ALA A 50 -2.08 19.63 -14.95
C ALA A 50 -3.47 19.69 -14.30
N ARG A 51 -3.67 20.68 -13.43
CA ARG A 51 -4.97 21.06 -12.86
C ARG A 51 -5.70 19.91 -12.15
N SER A 52 -4.96 19.00 -11.59
CA SER A 52 -5.50 17.86 -10.87
C SER A 52 -4.56 17.46 -9.74
N GLY A 53 -5.05 16.66 -8.81
CA GLY A 53 -4.23 16.17 -7.71
C GLY A 53 -4.96 15.10 -6.92
N TRP A 54 -4.20 14.42 -6.08
CA TRP A 54 -4.74 13.55 -5.05
C TRP A 54 -5.35 14.38 -3.93
N ALA A 55 -6.33 13.83 -3.23
CA ALA A 55 -6.97 14.50 -2.09
C ALA A 55 -6.04 14.68 -0.90
N ASP A 56 -4.94 13.93 -0.84
CA ASP A 56 -3.91 14.01 0.20
C ASP A 56 -2.55 13.73 -0.43
N ARG A 57 -1.48 13.94 0.31
CA ARG A 57 -0.15 13.50 -0.13
C ARG A 57 -0.14 12.00 -0.35
N SER A 58 0.53 11.54 -1.39
CA SER A 58 0.53 10.12 -1.79
C SER A 58 0.84 9.17 -0.63
N PRO A 59 1.89 9.37 0.18
CA PRO A 59 2.15 8.45 1.30
C PRO A 59 1.02 8.37 2.32
N LEU A 60 0.39 9.51 2.63
CA LEU A 60 -0.72 9.55 3.58
C LEU A 60 -1.97 8.92 2.98
N MET A 61 -2.23 9.11 1.70
CA MET A 61 -3.32 8.44 1.00
C MET A 61 -3.13 6.92 1.05
N ILE A 62 -1.94 6.43 0.74
CA ILE A 62 -1.64 5.00 0.76
C ILE A 62 -1.77 4.44 2.19
N GLN A 63 -1.29 5.16 3.21
CA GLN A 63 -1.47 4.73 4.60
C GLN A 63 -2.95 4.57 4.95
N THR A 64 -3.78 5.53 4.59
CA THR A 64 -5.23 5.46 4.82
C THR A 64 -5.83 4.24 4.11
N LEU A 65 -5.46 4.01 2.85
CA LEU A 65 -5.94 2.84 2.10
C LEU A 65 -5.51 1.52 2.75
N MET A 66 -4.29 1.46 3.27
CA MET A 66 -3.81 0.28 4.01
C MET A 66 -4.64 0.02 5.26
N VAL A 67 -4.81 1.04 6.11
CA VAL A 67 -5.60 0.91 7.35
C VAL A 67 -7.01 0.41 7.04
N GLU A 68 -7.69 1.06 6.12
CA GLU A 68 -9.07 0.71 5.76
C GLU A 68 -9.15 -0.68 5.11
N SER A 69 -8.15 -1.06 4.32
CA SER A 69 -8.10 -2.40 3.71
C SER A 69 -7.94 -3.49 4.77
N PHE A 70 -7.07 -3.29 5.76
CA PHE A 70 -6.95 -4.21 6.88
C PHE A 70 -8.27 -4.31 7.65
N GLU A 71 -8.89 -3.19 7.95
CA GLU A 71 -10.21 -3.17 8.62
C GLU A 71 -11.26 -3.93 7.82
N ASN A 72 -11.29 -3.73 6.50
CA ASN A 72 -12.23 -4.39 5.60
C ASN A 72 -12.03 -5.90 5.51
N SER A 73 -10.83 -6.39 5.81
CA SER A 73 -10.56 -7.84 5.80
C SER A 73 -11.37 -8.58 6.88
N GLY A 74 -11.72 -7.89 7.96
CA GLY A 74 -12.39 -8.52 9.11
C GLY A 74 -11.51 -9.50 9.89
N LYS A 75 -10.22 -9.54 9.61
CA LYS A 75 -9.28 -10.51 10.18
C LYS A 75 -8.40 -9.93 11.28
N ILE A 76 -8.44 -8.63 11.50
CA ILE A 76 -7.68 -7.92 12.51
C ILE A 76 -8.51 -6.77 13.06
N VAL A 77 -8.55 -6.66 14.38
CA VAL A 77 -9.31 -5.59 15.06
C VAL A 77 -8.36 -4.47 15.50
N SER A 78 -7.19 -4.83 16.00
CA SER A 78 -6.25 -3.88 16.60
C SER A 78 -5.26 -3.38 15.57
N ILE A 79 -5.70 -2.41 14.79
CA ILE A 79 -4.89 -1.78 13.74
C ILE A 79 -5.01 -0.27 13.84
N GLY A 80 -3.91 0.44 13.64
CA GLY A 80 -3.92 1.88 13.64
C GLY A 80 -2.62 2.48 13.11
N ARG A 81 -2.64 3.81 13.02
CA ARG A 81 -1.47 4.59 12.66
C ARG A 81 -0.61 4.82 13.90
N GLU A 82 0.66 5.16 13.68
CA GLU A 82 1.59 5.50 14.75
C GLU A 82 1.09 6.63 15.65
N SER A 83 0.25 7.53 15.10
CA SER A 83 -0.25 8.69 15.82
C SER A 83 -1.25 8.38 16.94
N ILE A 84 -1.83 7.17 16.98
CA ILE A 84 -2.81 6.82 18.02
C ILE A 84 -2.19 6.19 19.27
N GLY A 85 -0.86 6.02 19.30
CA GLY A 85 -0.13 5.59 20.48
C GLY A 85 -0.38 4.14 20.88
N LEU A 86 -0.80 3.27 19.97
CA LEU A 86 -0.96 1.85 20.25
C LEU A 86 0.37 1.18 20.59
N ARG A 87 0.34 0.29 21.57
CA ARG A 87 1.45 -0.61 21.83
C ARG A 87 1.44 -1.69 20.73
N ALA A 88 2.46 -1.68 19.90
CA ALA A 88 2.52 -2.57 18.76
C ALA A 88 3.10 -3.93 19.12
N ASP A 89 2.48 -5.01 18.64
CA ASP A 89 3.11 -6.32 18.53
C ASP A 89 3.89 -6.41 17.23
N PHE A 90 3.38 -5.77 16.18
CA PHE A 90 4.04 -5.63 14.89
C PHE A 90 3.93 -4.21 14.38
N ILE A 91 4.95 -3.78 13.66
CA ILE A 91 4.96 -2.51 12.91
C ILE A 91 5.15 -2.86 11.44
N LEU A 92 4.29 -2.32 10.59
CA LEU A 92 4.46 -2.42 9.15
C LEU A 92 5.13 -1.14 8.66
N LYS A 93 6.37 -1.30 8.20
CA LYS A 93 7.16 -0.24 7.56
C LYS A 93 7.10 -0.45 6.06
N SER A 94 6.94 0.61 5.29
CA SER A 94 6.81 0.49 3.85
C SER A 94 7.46 1.65 3.11
N GLU A 95 7.74 1.39 1.83
CA GLU A 95 8.17 2.39 0.87
C GLU A 95 7.21 2.40 -0.29
N LEU A 96 6.70 3.57 -0.64
CA LEU A 96 5.96 3.77 -1.87
C LEU A 96 6.99 4.02 -2.97
N ARG A 97 7.23 3.00 -3.80
CA ARG A 97 8.27 3.06 -4.84
C ARG A 97 7.76 3.59 -6.15
N GLU A 98 6.54 3.21 -6.52
CA GLU A 98 5.94 3.62 -7.77
C GLU A 98 4.47 3.98 -7.54
N LEU A 99 4.06 5.13 -8.05
CA LEU A 99 2.66 5.58 -8.11
C LEU A 99 2.57 6.62 -9.22
N GLN A 100 2.69 6.16 -10.46
CA GLN A 100 2.65 7.02 -11.64
C GLN A 100 2.09 6.28 -12.83
N ALA A 101 1.57 7.04 -13.79
CA ALA A 101 1.17 6.52 -15.09
C ALA A 101 2.39 6.50 -16.01
N VAL A 102 2.65 5.39 -16.68
CA VAL A 102 3.80 5.25 -17.57
C VAL A 102 3.36 5.14 -19.03
N TYR A 103 4.07 5.87 -19.88
CA TYR A 103 3.79 5.95 -21.33
C TYR A 103 4.96 5.38 -22.15
N PHE A 104 5.56 4.29 -21.68
CA PHE A 104 6.81 3.80 -22.24
C PHE A 104 6.64 3.14 -23.62
N ASN A 105 5.46 2.64 -23.92
CA ASN A 105 5.23 1.83 -25.14
C ASN A 105 4.54 2.60 -26.26
N GLY A 106 4.37 3.90 -26.13
CA GLY A 106 3.71 4.73 -27.15
C GLY A 106 2.21 4.48 -27.33
N GLY A 107 1.62 3.61 -26.50
CA GLY A 107 0.18 3.32 -26.50
C GLY A 107 -0.52 3.97 -25.32
N LEU A 108 -1.57 3.30 -24.84
CA LEU A 108 -2.30 3.75 -23.65
C LEU A 108 -1.40 3.68 -22.42
N PRO A 109 -1.55 4.62 -21.47
CA PRO A 109 -0.75 4.61 -20.25
C PRO A 109 -1.11 3.45 -19.35
N GLU A 110 -0.13 2.98 -18.60
CA GLU A 110 -0.31 2.00 -17.54
C GLU A 110 -0.17 2.68 -16.17
N ALA A 111 -1.13 2.49 -15.29
CA ALA A 111 -0.97 2.86 -13.89
C ALA A 111 -0.05 1.84 -13.23
N TRP A 112 1.05 2.32 -12.65
CA TRP A 112 2.03 1.47 -11.98
C TRP A 112 2.05 1.80 -10.49
N VAL A 113 1.77 0.79 -9.66
CA VAL A 113 1.80 0.92 -8.20
C VAL A 113 2.75 -0.13 -7.66
N SER A 114 3.73 0.31 -6.86
CA SER A 114 4.70 -0.59 -6.24
C SER A 114 5.00 -0.16 -4.82
N ILE A 115 4.86 -1.10 -3.88
CA ILE A 115 5.11 -0.88 -2.47
C ILE A 115 6.03 -1.99 -1.97
N ASN A 116 7.12 -1.62 -1.29
CA ASN A 116 7.93 -2.56 -0.53
C ASN A 116 7.49 -2.50 0.92
N ALA A 117 7.32 -3.64 1.57
CA ALA A 117 6.89 -3.72 2.96
C ALA A 117 7.84 -4.60 3.77
N LYS A 118 8.06 -4.18 5.02
CA LYS A 118 8.81 -4.94 6.03
C LYS A 118 7.95 -5.06 7.27
N LEU A 119 7.78 -6.27 7.76
CA LEU A 119 7.05 -6.54 8.98
C LEU A 119 8.04 -6.68 10.13
N VAL A 120 7.91 -5.79 11.10
CA VAL A 120 8.82 -5.71 12.26
C VAL A 120 8.09 -6.24 13.49
N GLN A 121 8.64 -7.27 14.11
CA GLN A 121 8.09 -7.84 15.33
C GLN A 121 8.67 -7.11 16.56
N MET A 122 7.78 -6.69 17.45
CA MET A 122 8.14 -6.02 18.70
C MET A 122 8.08 -7.03 19.86
N PRO A 123 8.74 -6.80 21.00
CA PRO A 123 9.56 -5.63 21.31
C PRO A 123 10.99 -5.68 20.75
N ARG A 124 11.41 -6.81 20.17
CA ARG A 124 12.81 -7.00 19.74
C ARG A 124 13.20 -6.15 18.53
N ARG A 125 12.23 -5.58 17.82
CA ARG A 125 12.44 -4.84 16.58
C ARG A 125 13.11 -5.69 15.50
N ALA A 126 12.66 -6.94 15.36
CA ALA A 126 13.18 -7.86 14.37
C ALA A 126 12.32 -7.83 13.11
N ILE A 127 12.95 -7.66 11.95
CA ILE A 127 12.27 -7.81 10.67
C ILE A 127 12.01 -9.31 10.45
N VAL A 128 10.75 -9.72 10.44
CA VAL A 128 10.38 -11.13 10.28
C VAL A 128 9.99 -11.48 8.85
N ALA A 129 9.66 -10.48 8.04
CA ALA A 129 9.33 -10.68 6.63
C ALA A 129 9.53 -9.39 5.85
N SER A 130 9.87 -9.51 4.57
CA SER A 130 10.04 -8.39 3.66
C SER A 130 9.59 -8.81 2.26
N GLN A 131 8.78 -7.99 1.61
CA GLN A 131 8.29 -8.31 0.27
C GLN A 131 7.92 -7.03 -0.48
N SER A 132 8.08 -7.07 -1.80
CA SER A 132 7.60 -6.03 -2.70
C SER A 132 6.32 -6.49 -3.38
N PHE A 133 5.38 -5.55 -3.54
CA PHE A 133 4.11 -5.76 -4.21
C PHE A 133 4.02 -4.78 -5.36
N ASP A 134 3.79 -5.30 -6.55
CA ASP A 134 3.85 -4.53 -7.79
C ASP A 134 2.64 -4.86 -8.66
N SER A 135 2.05 -3.83 -9.27
CA SER A 135 0.94 -4.01 -10.20
C SER A 135 0.96 -2.93 -11.25
N ARG A 136 0.66 -3.32 -12.49
CA ARG A 136 0.47 -2.40 -13.61
C ARG A 136 -0.86 -2.71 -14.26
N VAL A 137 -1.64 -1.68 -14.51
CA VAL A 137 -2.95 -1.80 -15.16
C VAL A 137 -3.02 -0.77 -16.29
N THR A 138 -3.31 -1.25 -17.49
CA THR A 138 -3.47 -0.37 -18.66
C THR A 138 -4.80 0.38 -18.56
N ALA A 139 -4.76 1.69 -18.71
CA ALA A 139 -5.97 2.51 -18.73
C ALA A 139 -6.77 2.23 -20.02
N GLU A 140 -8.10 2.29 -19.93
CA GLU A 140 -8.97 2.06 -21.08
C GLU A 140 -8.94 3.20 -22.10
N ALA A 141 -8.52 4.39 -21.66
CA ALA A 141 -8.35 5.56 -22.52
C ALA A 141 -7.31 6.49 -21.89
N ASP A 142 -6.69 7.34 -22.72
CA ASP A 142 -5.75 8.36 -22.24
C ASP A 142 -6.53 9.61 -21.80
N SER A 143 -7.33 9.43 -20.75
CA SER A 143 -8.05 10.49 -20.07
C SER A 143 -7.88 10.30 -18.57
N LEU A 144 -7.85 11.39 -17.83
CA LEU A 144 -7.56 11.31 -16.39
C LEU A 144 -8.55 10.44 -15.63
N PRO A 145 -9.89 10.48 -15.86
CA PRO A 145 -10.80 9.57 -15.18
C PRO A 145 -10.48 8.09 -15.41
N GLN A 146 -10.09 7.71 -16.62
CA GLN A 146 -9.75 6.31 -16.93
C GLN A 146 -8.39 5.93 -16.36
N ILE A 147 -7.46 6.86 -16.29
CA ILE A 147 -6.16 6.65 -15.67
C ILE A 147 -6.33 6.46 -14.15
N ILE A 148 -7.19 7.26 -13.51
CA ILE A 148 -7.52 7.09 -12.09
C ILE A 148 -8.17 5.73 -11.83
N ALA A 149 -9.07 5.27 -12.70
CA ALA A 149 -9.66 3.95 -12.58
C ALA A 149 -8.59 2.85 -12.65
N ALA A 150 -7.59 3.01 -13.52
CA ALA A 150 -6.46 2.08 -13.61
C ALA A 150 -5.61 2.10 -12.34
N PHE A 151 -5.34 3.28 -11.77
CA PHE A 151 -4.66 3.39 -10.47
C PHE A 151 -5.44 2.67 -9.38
N ASP A 152 -6.75 2.84 -9.34
CA ASP A 152 -7.59 2.23 -8.31
C ASP A 152 -7.54 0.70 -8.40
N GLU A 153 -7.59 0.16 -9.61
CA GLU A 153 -7.45 -1.29 -9.82
C GLU A 153 -6.06 -1.79 -9.42
N ALA A 154 -5.00 -1.11 -9.85
CA ALA A 154 -3.62 -1.49 -9.54
C ALA A 154 -3.36 -1.43 -8.03
N ALA A 155 -3.79 -0.35 -7.38
CA ALA A 155 -3.67 -0.20 -5.92
C ALA A 155 -4.45 -1.29 -5.18
N GLY A 156 -5.65 -1.61 -5.64
CA GLY A 156 -6.46 -2.69 -5.06
C GLY A 156 -5.75 -4.04 -5.08
N LYS A 157 -5.08 -4.36 -6.18
CA LYS A 157 -4.30 -5.60 -6.30
C LYS A 157 -3.12 -5.62 -5.33
N VAL A 158 -2.39 -4.52 -5.21
CA VAL A 158 -1.28 -4.38 -4.28
C VAL A 158 -1.76 -4.51 -2.84
N LEU A 159 -2.83 -3.81 -2.47
CA LEU A 159 -3.39 -3.83 -1.12
C LEU A 159 -3.89 -5.21 -0.72
N ARG A 160 -4.56 -5.92 -1.64
CA ARG A 160 -5.03 -7.28 -1.38
C ARG A 160 -3.87 -8.21 -1.00
N ARG A 161 -2.80 -8.16 -1.78
CA ARG A 161 -1.62 -9.00 -1.55
C ARG A 161 -0.88 -8.62 -0.27
N LEU A 162 -0.74 -7.32 -0.03
CA LEU A 162 -0.04 -6.79 1.15
C LEU A 162 -0.76 -7.18 2.43
N VAL A 163 -2.09 -7.04 2.48
CA VAL A 163 -2.88 -7.42 3.65
C VAL A 163 -2.77 -8.93 3.91
N ALA A 164 -2.97 -9.75 2.87
CA ALA A 164 -2.87 -11.20 2.99
C ALA A 164 -1.48 -11.63 3.49
N TRP A 165 -0.42 -11.08 2.89
CA TRP A 165 0.96 -11.38 3.28
C TRP A 165 1.23 -10.99 4.74
N THR A 166 0.80 -9.81 5.15
CA THR A 166 1.01 -9.33 6.51
C THR A 166 0.33 -10.24 7.54
N LEU A 167 -0.91 -10.61 7.28
CA LEU A 167 -1.66 -11.50 8.18
C LEU A 167 -1.01 -12.88 8.27
N ILE A 168 -0.59 -13.45 7.15
CA ILE A 168 0.05 -14.76 7.10
C ILE A 168 1.41 -14.76 7.80
N GLU A 169 2.26 -13.79 7.46
CA GLU A 169 3.61 -13.73 8.01
C GLU A 169 3.61 -13.31 9.48
N GLY A 170 2.72 -12.41 9.86
CA GLY A 170 2.55 -12.02 11.26
C GLY A 170 2.03 -13.17 12.11
N ASP A 171 1.04 -13.92 11.60
CA ASP A 171 0.51 -15.09 12.30
C ASP A 171 1.60 -16.15 12.50
N ARG A 172 2.41 -16.40 11.48
CA ARG A 172 3.54 -17.33 11.57
C ARG A 172 4.55 -16.90 12.63
N ALA A 173 4.94 -15.64 12.61
CA ALA A 173 5.92 -15.11 13.57
C ALA A 173 5.37 -15.09 15.01
N ASP A 174 4.11 -14.75 15.19
CA ASP A 174 3.44 -14.76 16.49
C ASP A 174 3.37 -16.17 17.08
N ARG A 175 3.00 -17.16 16.26
CA ARG A 175 2.96 -18.57 16.69
C ARG A 175 4.35 -19.07 17.09
N ALA A 176 5.39 -18.69 16.35
CA ALA A 176 6.76 -19.10 16.67
C ALA A 176 7.20 -18.58 18.04
N VAL A 177 6.85 -17.35 18.40
CA VAL A 177 7.14 -16.78 19.71
C VAL A 177 6.34 -17.47 20.80
N ARG A 178 5.05 -17.74 20.58
CA ARG A 178 4.19 -18.43 21.57
C ARG A 178 4.65 -19.86 21.86
N GLN A 179 5.25 -20.54 20.86
CA GLN A 179 5.75 -21.91 21.02
C GLN A 179 7.04 -21.97 21.83
N THR A 180 7.80 -20.88 21.94
CA THR A 180 9.09 -20.83 22.62
C THR A 180 9.01 -20.24 24.03
N SER A 181 7.83 -19.79 24.46
CA SER A 181 7.62 -19.17 25.78
C SER A 181 7.01 -20.14 26.79
#